data_2bf7fa68e9c2ee3e62e750762de0dac8
#
_entry.id   2bf7fa68e9c2ee3e62e750762de0dac8
#
_cell.length_a   1.000
_cell.length_b   1.000
_cell.length_c   1.000
_cell.angle_alpha   90.00
_cell.angle_beta   90.00
_cell.angle_gamma   90.00
#
_symmetry.space_group_name_H-M   'P 1'
#
loop_
_entity.id
_entity.type
_entity.pdbx_description
1 polymer ?
#
loop_
_entity_poly.entity_id
_entity_poly.type
_entity_poly.pdbx_seq_one_letter_code
_entity_poly.pdbx_strand_id
1 'polypeptide(L)'
;KNHSSRDHRVPHPTYGFDQLIISDEPGCYDDAYIKWVSERAPDQVEACRCSTPPAWQGQPVVKEPRRAIEPYVFRGPEELSHTAFVAEETIDYLRRHRDDRFFAIAGFYAPHAPLNPPARFVEWYRQAEMPLPAMNPDENHYGLDDDDWRQVVAYYYALVSHVDDQVGRILRALDELGLRERTLVIFTSDHGEHLGDHGQEGKGPPGYDSCARVPLLLSWPGVIAPQRRGEIVEAVDLAPTVLDYCGVQVPPTLQGRSYRPLLEGRPYQERSSAYIAYHMPFGASWRAVRGRDWFYAVAGGGQELLFDLRRDPRQLHNVAADLAHSDALAAMR
;
A
#
# COMPACT_ATOMS: atom_id res chain seq x y z
N LYS A 1 -1.33 -11.57 -2.94
CA LYS A 1 -0.93 -12.49 -1.86
C LYS A 1 -1.04 -13.91 -2.37
N ASN A 2 0.06 -14.65 -2.40
CA ASN A 2 0.03 -16.06 -2.76
C ASN A 2 -0.17 -16.89 -1.50
N HIS A 3 -1.41 -17.34 -1.27
CA HIS A 3 -1.75 -18.18 -0.13
C HIS A 3 -1.42 -19.68 -0.36
N SER A 4 -0.80 -20.04 -1.49
CA SER A 4 -0.60 -21.45 -1.85
C SER A 4 0.58 -22.12 -1.16
N SER A 5 1.55 -21.37 -0.66
CA SER A 5 2.65 -21.90 0.15
C SER A 5 3.29 -20.79 0.99
N ARG A 6 2.97 -20.80 2.29
CA ARG A 6 3.56 -19.92 3.30
C ARG A 6 4.74 -20.56 4.00
N ASP A 7 4.94 -21.85 3.79
CA ASP A 7 6.05 -22.59 4.33
C ASP A 7 7.23 -22.53 3.34
N HIS A 8 8.34 -21.89 3.77
CA HIS A 8 9.57 -21.79 2.97
C HIS A 8 10.15 -23.13 2.52
N ARG A 9 9.73 -24.23 3.13
CA ARG A 9 10.15 -25.62 2.80
C ARG A 9 9.36 -26.20 1.63
N VAL A 10 8.26 -25.55 1.23
CA VAL A 10 7.39 -26.02 0.16
C VAL A 10 7.65 -25.18 -1.08
N PRO A 11 7.94 -25.80 -2.25
CA PRO A 11 8.10 -25.07 -3.51
C PRO A 11 6.84 -24.24 -3.83
N HIS A 12 7.03 -23.00 -4.24
CA HIS A 12 5.95 -22.11 -4.67
C HIS A 12 6.20 -21.62 -6.10
N PRO A 13 5.17 -21.22 -6.84
CA PRO A 13 5.33 -20.65 -8.17
C PRO A 13 6.18 -19.37 -8.12
N THR A 14 7.07 -19.20 -9.09
CA THR A 14 7.93 -18.00 -9.17
C THR A 14 7.29 -16.86 -9.93
N TYR A 15 6.12 -17.06 -10.56
CA TYR A 15 5.40 -16.05 -11.34
C TYR A 15 6.23 -15.38 -12.43
N GLY A 16 7.25 -16.07 -12.94
CA GLY A 16 8.17 -15.54 -13.95
C GLY A 16 9.39 -14.82 -13.38
N PHE A 17 9.55 -14.72 -12.07
CA PHE A 17 10.78 -14.24 -11.43
C PHE A 17 11.83 -15.35 -11.33
N ASP A 18 13.09 -15.00 -11.54
CA ASP A 18 14.22 -15.92 -11.33
C ASP A 18 14.47 -16.19 -9.85
N GLN A 19 14.21 -15.20 -9.01
CA GLN A 19 14.29 -15.29 -7.55
C GLN A 19 13.03 -14.71 -6.92
N LEU A 20 12.45 -15.43 -5.95
CA LEU A 20 11.28 -14.99 -5.21
C LEU A 20 11.41 -15.42 -3.74
N ILE A 21 11.38 -14.45 -2.83
CA ILE A 21 11.36 -14.66 -1.39
C ILE A 21 9.99 -14.20 -0.90
N ILE A 22 9.23 -15.11 -0.29
CA ILE A 22 7.87 -14.82 0.19
C ILE A 22 7.85 -14.84 1.71
N SER A 23 7.32 -13.78 2.28
CA SER A 23 6.87 -13.73 3.66
C SER A 23 5.51 -13.03 3.70
N ASP A 24 4.59 -13.55 4.49
CA ASP A 24 3.22 -13.05 4.61
C ASP A 24 2.83 -12.96 6.07
N GLU A 25 2.10 -11.92 6.43
CA GLU A 25 1.64 -11.67 7.80
C GLU A 25 2.80 -11.80 8.82
N PRO A 26 3.61 -10.75 9.01
CA PRO A 26 4.89 -10.79 9.71
C PRO A 26 4.87 -11.58 11.01
N GLY A 27 5.71 -12.62 11.09
CA GLY A 27 5.85 -13.46 12.27
C GLY A 27 4.73 -14.47 12.54
N CYS A 28 3.69 -14.55 11.69
CA CYS A 28 2.62 -15.55 11.81
C CYS A 28 3.07 -16.97 11.46
N TYR A 29 3.99 -17.08 10.52
CA TYR A 29 4.35 -18.36 9.90
C TYR A 29 5.83 -18.64 10.01
N ASP A 30 6.22 -19.92 9.94
CA ASP A 30 7.61 -20.34 9.77
C ASP A 30 8.01 -20.18 8.29
N ASP A 31 8.01 -18.94 7.84
CA ASP A 31 8.33 -18.53 6.48
C ASP A 31 9.77 -18.01 6.34
N ALA A 32 10.06 -17.34 5.21
CA ALA A 32 11.39 -16.82 4.93
C ALA A 32 11.85 -15.79 5.99
N TYR A 33 10.93 -14.99 6.55
CA TYR A 33 11.26 -14.01 7.58
C TYR A 33 11.68 -14.69 8.89
N ILE A 34 10.87 -15.59 9.42
CA ILE A 34 11.21 -16.29 10.68
C ILE A 34 12.46 -17.17 10.52
N LYS A 35 12.68 -17.77 9.36
CA LYS A 35 13.93 -18.45 9.06
C LYS A 35 15.11 -17.48 9.11
N TRP A 36 15.00 -16.32 8.46
CA TRP A 36 16.02 -15.28 8.45
C TRP A 36 16.37 -14.78 9.87
N VAL A 37 15.37 -14.60 10.74
CA VAL A 37 15.56 -14.25 12.15
C VAL A 37 16.28 -15.40 12.89
N SER A 38 15.83 -16.64 12.71
CA SER A 38 16.40 -17.79 13.42
C SER A 38 17.87 -18.06 13.09
N GLU A 39 18.30 -17.75 11.88
CA GLU A 39 19.70 -17.87 11.45
C GLU A 39 20.60 -16.76 12.04
N ARG A 40 20.06 -15.59 12.39
CA ARG A 40 20.79 -14.42 12.90
C ARG A 40 20.74 -14.28 14.42
N ALA A 41 19.57 -14.53 14.99
CA ALA A 41 19.29 -14.33 16.40
C ALA A 41 18.21 -15.33 16.87
N PRO A 42 18.56 -16.61 17.07
CA PRO A 42 17.58 -17.65 17.38
C PRO A 42 16.83 -17.41 18.71
N ASP A 43 17.41 -16.68 19.63
CA ASP A 43 16.81 -16.25 20.90
C ASP A 43 15.76 -15.13 20.74
N GLN A 44 15.71 -14.45 19.59
CA GLN A 44 14.78 -13.35 19.29
C GLN A 44 13.56 -13.81 18.49
N VAL A 45 13.48 -15.07 18.07
CA VAL A 45 12.38 -15.56 17.21
C VAL A 45 11.01 -15.27 17.82
N GLU A 46 10.81 -15.57 19.10
CA GLU A 46 9.52 -15.33 19.76
C GLU A 46 9.17 -13.83 19.89
N ALA A 47 10.16 -12.97 20.07
CA ALA A 47 9.95 -11.52 20.10
C ALA A 47 9.58 -10.94 18.73
N CYS A 48 10.03 -11.60 17.64
CA CYS A 48 9.73 -11.23 16.25
C CYS A 48 8.42 -11.82 15.74
N ARG A 49 7.79 -12.74 16.46
CA ARG A 49 6.44 -13.21 16.16
C ARG A 49 5.43 -12.16 16.61
N CYS A 50 4.82 -11.48 15.65
CA CYS A 50 4.04 -10.29 15.95
C CYS A 50 2.64 -10.28 15.31
N SER A 51 2.24 -11.34 14.66
CA SER A 51 0.90 -11.48 14.08
C SER A 51 0.19 -12.72 14.59
N THR A 52 -1.12 -12.70 14.47
CA THR A 52 -1.98 -13.83 14.79
C THR A 52 -2.35 -14.57 13.51
N PRO A 53 -2.05 -15.89 13.39
CA PRO A 53 -2.48 -16.66 12.24
C PRO A 53 -3.99 -16.56 12.05
N PRO A 54 -4.50 -16.47 10.82
CA PRO A 54 -5.92 -16.52 10.56
C PRO A 54 -6.55 -17.79 11.15
N ALA A 55 -7.66 -17.66 11.85
CA ALA A 55 -8.34 -18.77 12.54
C ALA A 55 -8.69 -19.94 11.61
N TRP A 56 -8.91 -19.67 10.32
CA TRP A 56 -9.20 -20.70 9.31
C TRP A 56 -8.05 -21.66 9.00
N GLN A 57 -6.86 -21.41 9.51
CA GLN A 57 -5.71 -22.30 9.34
C GLN A 57 -5.55 -23.35 10.45
N GLY A 58 -6.48 -23.40 11.41
CA GLY A 58 -6.43 -24.35 12.51
C GLY A 58 -5.25 -24.16 13.47
N GLN A 59 -4.55 -23.04 13.39
CA GLN A 59 -3.45 -22.70 14.29
C GLN A 59 -4.01 -22.10 15.59
N PRO A 60 -3.34 -22.32 16.74
CA PRO A 60 -3.75 -21.67 17.96
C PRO A 60 -3.67 -20.14 17.79
N VAL A 61 -4.78 -19.46 17.99
CA VAL A 61 -4.87 -18.01 17.93
C VAL A 61 -4.14 -17.43 19.14
N VAL A 62 -3.04 -16.75 18.93
CA VAL A 62 -2.42 -15.90 19.94
C VAL A 62 -3.35 -14.69 20.10
N LYS A 63 -3.89 -14.48 21.32
CA LYS A 63 -4.99 -13.54 21.58
C LYS A 63 -4.59 -12.06 21.61
N GLU A 64 -3.45 -11.67 21.09
CA GLU A 64 -3.00 -10.28 21.10
C GLU A 64 -2.33 -9.89 19.77
N PRO A 65 -2.70 -8.77 19.16
CA PRO A 65 -3.75 -7.83 19.57
C PRO A 65 -5.17 -8.38 19.33
N ARG A 66 -6.13 -7.96 20.14
CA ARG A 66 -7.53 -8.42 20.06
C ARG A 66 -8.26 -7.95 18.81
N ARG A 67 -7.75 -6.87 18.17
CA ARG A 67 -8.22 -6.26 16.93
C ARG A 67 -7.04 -6.00 16.03
N ALA A 68 -7.25 -6.04 14.71
CA ALA A 68 -6.19 -5.74 13.73
C ALA A 68 -5.59 -4.33 13.93
N ILE A 69 -6.38 -3.38 14.41
CA ILE A 69 -6.00 -1.99 14.65
C ILE A 69 -5.53 -1.69 16.09
N GLU A 70 -5.45 -2.67 16.99
CA GLU A 70 -4.86 -2.42 18.33
C GLU A 70 -3.35 -2.21 18.20
N PRO A 71 -2.85 -0.98 18.45
CA PRO A 71 -1.44 -0.69 18.28
C PRO A 71 -0.60 -1.18 19.45
N TYR A 72 0.61 -1.66 19.16
CA TYR A 72 1.61 -2.02 20.16
C TYR A 72 3.02 -1.84 19.62
N VAL A 73 4.00 -1.65 20.50
CA VAL A 73 5.41 -1.53 20.09
C VAL A 73 5.95 -2.90 19.69
N PHE A 74 6.69 -2.97 18.58
CA PHE A 74 7.39 -4.19 18.16
C PHE A 74 8.30 -4.69 19.28
N ARG A 75 8.22 -5.99 19.58
CA ARG A 75 8.89 -6.59 20.75
C ARG A 75 10.35 -7.00 20.50
N GLY A 76 10.68 -7.25 19.23
CA GLY A 76 12.03 -7.62 18.83
C GLY A 76 12.95 -6.43 18.61
N PRO A 77 14.25 -6.67 18.39
CA PRO A 77 15.16 -5.64 17.92
C PRO A 77 14.71 -5.05 16.57
N GLU A 78 14.83 -3.75 16.41
CA GLU A 78 14.37 -3.04 15.20
C GLU A 78 14.99 -3.63 13.92
N GLU A 79 16.27 -3.95 13.96
CA GLU A 79 17.03 -4.55 12.85
C GLU A 79 16.55 -5.94 12.47
N LEU A 80 15.77 -6.60 13.33
CA LEU A 80 15.13 -7.90 13.08
C LEU A 80 13.66 -7.76 12.69
N SER A 81 13.14 -6.56 12.53
CA SER A 81 11.76 -6.35 12.06
C SER A 81 11.55 -6.89 10.65
N HIS A 82 10.30 -7.22 10.32
CA HIS A 82 9.96 -7.67 8.96
C HIS A 82 10.29 -6.61 7.90
N THR A 83 10.12 -5.33 8.21
CA THR A 83 10.46 -4.22 7.32
C THR A 83 11.98 -4.16 7.07
N ALA A 84 12.80 -4.39 8.09
CA ALA A 84 14.26 -4.49 7.96
C ALA A 84 14.66 -5.72 7.13
N PHE A 85 14.02 -6.87 7.34
CA PHE A 85 14.22 -8.07 6.53
C PHE A 85 14.02 -7.82 5.03
N VAL A 86 12.93 -7.17 4.64
CA VAL A 86 12.67 -6.84 3.22
C VAL A 86 13.78 -5.96 2.66
N ALA A 87 14.24 -4.96 3.42
CA ALA A 87 15.32 -4.09 3.00
C ALA A 87 16.65 -4.84 2.86
N GLU A 88 17.02 -5.69 3.83
CA GLU A 88 18.25 -6.48 3.77
C GLU A 88 18.28 -7.43 2.59
N GLU A 89 17.22 -8.19 2.37
CA GLU A 89 17.11 -9.11 1.22
C GLU A 89 17.20 -8.35 -0.11
N THR A 90 16.60 -7.15 -0.18
CA THR A 90 16.70 -6.30 -1.36
C THR A 90 18.12 -5.80 -1.57
N ILE A 91 18.78 -5.31 -0.53
CA ILE A 91 20.16 -4.81 -0.59
C ILE A 91 21.12 -5.94 -0.97
N ASP A 92 20.96 -7.12 -0.42
CA ASP A 92 21.77 -8.28 -0.76
C ASP A 92 21.54 -8.74 -2.20
N TYR A 93 20.31 -8.66 -2.70
CA TYR A 93 20.03 -8.89 -4.12
C TYR A 93 20.77 -7.87 -5.01
N LEU A 94 20.69 -6.58 -4.70
CA LEU A 94 21.36 -5.52 -5.45
C LEU A 94 22.89 -5.72 -5.49
N ARG A 95 23.51 -6.13 -4.37
CA ARG A 95 24.94 -6.43 -4.28
C ARG A 95 25.35 -7.59 -5.20
N ARG A 96 24.56 -8.66 -5.19
CA ARG A 96 24.84 -9.87 -6.00
C ARG A 96 24.65 -9.64 -7.49
N HIS A 97 23.73 -8.76 -7.88
CA HIS A 97 23.34 -8.51 -9.26
C HIS A 97 23.73 -7.11 -9.77
N ARG A 98 24.72 -6.48 -9.13
CA ARG A 98 25.13 -5.10 -9.48
C ARG A 98 25.59 -4.94 -10.93
N ASP A 99 26.08 -5.98 -11.56
CA ASP A 99 26.58 -6.00 -12.92
C ASP A 99 25.55 -6.52 -13.93
N ASP A 100 24.41 -6.97 -13.44
CA ASP A 100 23.31 -7.52 -14.24
C ASP A 100 22.27 -6.46 -14.60
N ARG A 101 21.40 -6.78 -15.57
CA ARG A 101 20.12 -6.10 -15.75
C ARG A 101 19.11 -6.80 -14.86
N PHE A 102 18.37 -6.04 -14.07
CA PHE A 102 17.38 -6.62 -13.15
C PHE A 102 16.06 -5.87 -13.17
N PHE A 103 15.01 -6.57 -12.79
CA PHE A 103 13.74 -6.06 -12.35
C PHE A 103 13.49 -6.60 -10.93
N ALA A 104 13.41 -5.73 -9.95
CA ALA A 104 13.26 -6.11 -8.56
C ALA A 104 12.02 -5.45 -7.93
N ILE A 105 11.30 -6.19 -7.09
CA ILE A 105 10.18 -5.69 -6.30
C ILE A 105 10.51 -5.93 -4.82
N ALA A 106 10.66 -4.85 -4.05
CA ALA A 106 10.74 -4.87 -2.61
C ALA A 106 9.33 -4.65 -2.03
N GLY A 107 8.67 -5.73 -1.62
CA GLY A 107 7.29 -5.69 -1.11
C GLY A 107 7.24 -5.57 0.40
N PHE A 108 7.07 -4.37 0.93
CA PHE A 108 6.86 -4.14 2.36
C PHE A 108 5.43 -4.49 2.76
N TYR A 109 5.27 -5.25 3.85
CA TYR A 109 3.96 -5.54 4.42
C TYR A 109 3.41 -4.32 5.19
N ALA A 110 4.27 -3.65 5.95
CA ALA A 110 3.93 -2.41 6.63
C ALA A 110 3.60 -1.30 5.60
N PRO A 111 2.67 -0.39 5.95
CA PRO A 111 2.01 -0.17 7.22
C PRO A 111 0.72 -0.97 7.46
N HIS A 112 0.47 -2.07 6.73
CA HIS A 112 -0.65 -2.97 7.02
C HIS A 112 -0.59 -3.47 8.48
N ALA A 113 -1.74 -3.65 9.11
CA ALA A 113 -1.81 -4.21 10.45
C ALA A 113 -1.10 -5.60 10.55
N PRO A 114 -0.46 -5.92 11.68
CA PRO A 114 -0.56 -5.25 12.98
C PRO A 114 0.18 -3.91 13.04
N LEU A 115 -0.37 -2.95 13.80
CA LEU A 115 0.24 -1.64 13.98
C LEU A 115 1.33 -1.72 15.06
N ASN A 116 2.48 -2.26 14.70
CA ASN A 116 3.57 -2.58 15.62
C ASN A 116 4.93 -2.00 15.20
N PRO A 117 5.06 -0.69 15.10
CA PRO A 117 6.33 -0.05 14.79
C PRO A 117 7.37 -0.27 15.91
N PRO A 118 8.68 -0.21 15.58
CA PRO A 118 9.73 -0.10 16.60
C PRO A 118 9.59 1.18 17.44
N ALA A 119 10.00 1.10 18.72
CA ALA A 119 9.79 2.15 19.72
C ALA A 119 10.24 3.54 19.26
N ARG A 120 11.45 3.66 18.64
CA ARG A 120 11.99 4.96 18.24
C ARG A 120 11.08 5.72 17.27
N PHE A 121 10.33 5.04 16.41
CA PHE A 121 9.42 5.71 15.48
C PHE A 121 8.14 6.17 16.17
N VAL A 122 7.67 5.45 17.21
CA VAL A 122 6.51 5.88 18.01
C VAL A 122 6.80 7.20 18.72
N GLU A 123 8.03 7.37 19.20
CA GLU A 123 8.48 8.58 19.89
C GLU A 123 8.44 9.85 19.01
N TRP A 124 8.43 9.71 17.68
CA TRP A 124 8.33 10.84 16.75
C TRP A 124 6.94 11.45 16.68
N TYR A 125 5.92 10.71 17.11
CA TYR A 125 4.52 11.11 16.95
C TYR A 125 3.85 11.30 18.31
N ARG A 126 3.45 12.54 18.60
CA ARG A 126 2.65 12.85 19.79
C ARG A 126 1.20 12.50 19.52
N GLN A 127 0.65 11.56 20.25
CA GLN A 127 -0.74 11.12 20.10
C GLN A 127 -1.73 12.28 20.05
N ALA A 128 -1.61 13.25 20.98
CA ALA A 128 -2.53 14.39 21.06
C ALA A 128 -2.52 15.32 19.81
N GLU A 129 -1.49 15.24 18.97
CA GLU A 129 -1.33 16.05 17.76
C GLU A 129 -1.85 15.32 16.50
N MET A 130 -2.24 14.05 16.63
CA MET A 130 -2.69 13.27 15.49
C MET A 130 -4.08 13.69 15.03
N PRO A 131 -4.31 13.71 13.70
CA PRO A 131 -5.64 13.99 13.17
C PRO A 131 -6.63 12.89 13.55
N LEU A 132 -7.88 13.27 13.68
CA LEU A 132 -8.98 12.31 13.78
C LEU A 132 -9.42 11.83 12.39
N PRO A 133 -9.90 10.60 12.28
CA PRO A 133 -10.51 10.10 11.06
C PRO A 133 -11.70 10.97 10.62
N ALA A 134 -11.95 11.05 9.32
CA ALA A 134 -13.15 11.68 8.79
C ALA A 134 -14.28 10.65 8.73
N MET A 135 -15.23 10.79 9.62
CA MET A 135 -16.42 9.94 9.65
C MET A 135 -17.62 10.72 10.18
N ASN A 136 -18.82 10.32 9.78
CA ASN A 136 -20.02 10.81 10.41
C ASN A 136 -20.21 10.17 11.79
N PRO A 137 -20.92 10.80 12.75
CA PRO A 137 -21.04 10.28 14.11
C PRO A 137 -21.62 8.86 14.22
N ASP A 138 -22.48 8.47 13.28
CA ASP A 138 -23.11 7.15 13.19
C ASP A 138 -22.25 6.07 12.53
N GLU A 139 -21.10 6.45 11.97
CA GLU A 139 -20.14 5.55 11.29
C GLU A 139 -19.12 4.93 12.27
N ASN A 140 -19.01 5.39 13.51
CA ASN A 140 -18.06 4.85 14.48
C ASN A 140 -18.45 3.45 15.00
N HIS A 141 -18.33 2.46 14.13
CA HIS A 141 -18.71 1.07 14.44
C HIS A 141 -17.75 0.35 15.40
N TYR A 142 -16.53 0.86 15.58
CA TYR A 142 -15.53 0.27 16.47
C TYR A 142 -15.70 0.68 17.92
N GLY A 143 -16.46 1.75 18.19
CA GLY A 143 -16.67 2.31 19.52
C GLY A 143 -15.37 2.81 20.16
N LEU A 144 -14.40 3.23 19.34
CA LEU A 144 -13.17 3.86 19.76
C LEU A 144 -13.44 5.34 20.06
N ASP A 145 -12.83 5.86 21.10
CA ASP A 145 -12.86 7.30 21.39
C ASP A 145 -11.77 8.07 20.59
N ASP A 146 -11.73 9.37 20.76
CA ASP A 146 -10.79 10.24 20.06
C ASP A 146 -9.34 9.92 20.39
N ASP A 147 -9.04 9.52 21.63
CA ASP A 147 -7.69 9.20 22.06
C ASP A 147 -7.23 7.86 21.48
N ASP A 148 -8.12 6.88 21.44
CA ASP A 148 -7.89 5.60 20.77
C ASP A 148 -7.55 5.82 19.27
N TRP A 149 -8.37 6.63 18.56
CA TRP A 149 -8.12 6.92 17.14
C TRP A 149 -6.80 7.66 16.92
N ARG A 150 -6.46 8.63 17.76
CA ARG A 150 -5.17 9.32 17.67
C ARG A 150 -4.00 8.37 17.89
N GLN A 151 -4.15 7.40 18.81
CA GLN A 151 -3.12 6.39 19.03
C GLN A 151 -2.94 5.50 17.79
N VAL A 152 -4.03 5.03 17.20
CA VAL A 152 -4.02 4.24 15.95
C VAL A 152 -3.30 4.99 14.85
N VAL A 153 -3.63 6.27 14.63
CA VAL A 153 -2.98 7.12 13.62
C VAL A 153 -1.50 7.33 13.90
N ALA A 154 -1.11 7.58 15.16
CA ALA A 154 0.29 7.76 15.54
C ALA A 154 1.14 6.52 15.22
N TYR A 155 0.64 5.34 15.53
CA TYR A 155 1.35 4.09 15.27
C TYR A 155 1.39 3.74 13.77
N TYR A 156 0.34 4.05 13.03
CA TYR A 156 0.37 3.93 11.57
C TYR A 156 1.44 4.85 10.95
N TYR A 157 1.49 6.12 11.37
CA TYR A 157 2.52 7.06 10.90
C TYR A 157 3.93 6.60 11.28
N ALA A 158 4.09 6.01 12.46
CA ALA A 158 5.35 5.42 12.90
C ALA A 158 5.78 4.24 11.99
N LEU A 159 4.84 3.39 11.56
CA LEU A 159 5.12 2.34 10.56
C LEU A 159 5.51 2.92 9.20
N VAL A 160 4.82 3.98 8.73
CA VAL A 160 5.19 4.68 7.49
C VAL A 160 6.62 5.21 7.57
N SER A 161 6.98 5.86 8.70
CA SER A 161 8.36 6.35 8.91
C SER A 161 9.40 5.23 8.98
N HIS A 162 9.03 4.07 9.53
CA HIS A 162 9.90 2.91 9.53
C HIS A 162 10.12 2.37 8.11
N VAL A 163 9.08 2.30 7.27
CA VAL A 163 9.22 1.95 5.85
C VAL A 163 10.11 2.95 5.12
N ASP A 164 9.90 4.25 5.35
CA ASP A 164 10.69 5.32 4.72
C ASP A 164 12.18 5.21 5.07
N ASP A 165 12.51 4.95 6.35
CA ASP A 165 13.89 4.71 6.81
C ASP A 165 14.53 3.53 6.06
N GLN A 166 13.79 2.41 5.89
CA GLN A 166 14.29 1.23 5.19
C GLN A 166 14.40 1.45 3.67
N VAL A 167 13.49 2.19 3.06
CA VAL A 167 13.62 2.65 1.67
C VAL A 167 14.87 3.52 1.51
N GLY A 168 15.13 4.41 2.48
CA GLY A 168 16.37 5.19 2.53
C GLY A 168 17.64 4.33 2.53
N ARG A 169 17.63 3.18 3.21
CA ARG A 169 18.74 2.21 3.19
C ARG A 169 18.93 1.60 1.79
N ILE A 170 17.85 1.21 1.12
CA ILE A 170 17.91 0.67 -0.25
C ILE A 170 18.45 1.72 -1.22
N LEU A 171 18.00 2.98 -1.11
CA LEU A 171 18.49 4.07 -1.97
C LEU A 171 19.99 4.33 -1.75
N ARG A 172 20.47 4.35 -0.50
CA ARG A 172 21.90 4.46 -0.21
C ARG A 172 22.70 3.30 -0.81
N ALA A 173 22.19 2.07 -0.76
CA ALA A 173 22.84 0.93 -1.38
C ALA A 173 22.93 1.08 -2.91
N LEU A 174 21.90 1.63 -3.57
CA LEU A 174 21.97 1.94 -5.01
C LEU A 174 23.05 2.98 -5.30
N ASP A 175 23.21 4.00 -4.45
CA ASP A 175 24.27 5.02 -4.61
C ASP A 175 25.66 4.40 -4.41
N GLU A 176 25.88 3.65 -3.35
CA GLU A 176 27.14 2.99 -3.00
C GLU A 176 27.60 1.97 -4.07
N LEU A 177 26.64 1.30 -4.71
CA LEU A 177 26.91 0.33 -5.77
C LEU A 177 27.03 0.97 -7.16
N GLY A 178 26.85 2.29 -7.28
CA GLY A 178 26.88 3.00 -8.57
C GLY A 178 25.71 2.63 -9.50
N LEU A 179 24.58 2.23 -8.92
CA LEU A 179 23.40 1.79 -9.65
C LEU A 179 22.37 2.91 -9.85
N ARG A 180 22.44 3.98 -9.06
CA ARG A 180 21.40 5.01 -8.94
C ARG A 180 21.03 5.67 -10.28
N GLU A 181 22.03 6.03 -11.09
CA GLU A 181 21.81 6.71 -12.38
C GLU A 181 21.32 5.79 -13.51
N ARG A 182 21.40 4.48 -13.31
CA ARG A 182 20.93 3.48 -14.29
C ARG A 182 19.73 2.66 -13.82
N THR A 183 19.12 3.09 -12.73
CA THR A 183 17.95 2.40 -12.17
C THR A 183 16.75 3.34 -12.07
N LEU A 184 15.64 2.98 -12.73
CA LEU A 184 14.35 3.59 -12.47
C LEU A 184 13.82 3.05 -11.14
N VAL A 185 13.72 3.91 -10.14
CA VAL A 185 13.12 3.60 -8.84
C VAL A 185 11.68 4.05 -8.84
N ILE A 186 10.77 3.16 -8.45
CA ILE A 186 9.34 3.44 -8.33
C ILE A 186 8.90 3.11 -6.91
N PHE A 187 8.27 4.07 -6.24
CA PHE A 187 7.63 3.87 -4.95
C PHE A 187 6.12 4.03 -5.11
N THR A 188 5.37 3.02 -4.71
CA THR A 188 3.89 3.02 -4.78
C THR A 188 3.31 2.04 -3.74
N SER A 189 1.98 1.98 -3.66
CA SER A 189 1.24 1.00 -2.86
C SER A 189 0.19 0.31 -3.73
N ASP A 190 -0.24 -0.88 -3.33
CA ASP A 190 -1.34 -1.61 -3.96
C ASP A 190 -2.71 -0.96 -3.65
N HIS A 191 -2.90 -0.44 -2.43
CA HIS A 191 -4.06 0.32 -1.97
C HIS A 191 -3.67 1.19 -0.78
N GLY A 192 -4.56 2.09 -0.40
CA GLY A 192 -4.46 2.89 0.82
C GLY A 192 -5.04 2.16 2.04
N GLU A 193 -5.29 2.94 3.08
CA GLU A 193 -5.84 2.50 4.36
C GLU A 193 -6.90 3.50 4.80
N HIS A 194 -8.09 3.03 5.16
CA HIS A 194 -9.15 3.92 5.66
C HIS A 194 -8.76 4.55 6.99
N LEU A 195 -8.11 3.80 7.87
CA LEU A 195 -7.61 4.26 9.17
C LEU A 195 -8.68 4.99 10.00
N GLY A 196 -9.91 4.49 9.93
CA GLY A 196 -11.09 5.06 10.58
C GLY A 196 -11.91 6.00 9.71
N ASP A 197 -11.41 6.49 8.57
CA ASP A 197 -12.22 7.28 7.65
C ASP A 197 -13.47 6.47 7.24
N HIS A 198 -14.63 7.12 7.22
CA HIS A 198 -15.93 6.50 6.95
C HIS A 198 -16.28 5.33 7.90
N GLY A 199 -15.73 5.32 9.13
CA GLY A 199 -15.90 4.23 10.08
C GLY A 199 -15.33 2.90 9.62
N GLN A 200 -14.36 2.90 8.71
CA GLN A 200 -13.75 1.70 8.14
C GLN A 200 -12.29 1.55 8.56
N GLU A 201 -11.84 0.30 8.67
CA GLU A 201 -10.42 -0.07 8.78
C GLU A 201 -10.00 -0.85 7.53
N GLY A 202 -8.69 -0.87 7.25
CA GLY A 202 -8.14 -1.60 6.13
C GLY A 202 -8.58 -1.02 4.79
N LYS A 203 -9.05 -1.88 3.94
CA LYS A 203 -9.51 -1.55 2.58
C LYS A 203 -10.93 -2.05 2.36
N GLY A 204 -11.68 -1.30 1.57
CA GLY A 204 -13.06 -1.67 1.29
C GLY A 204 -13.75 -0.82 0.23
N PRO A 205 -14.99 -1.19 -0.11
CA PRO A 205 -15.81 -0.40 -1.00
C PRO A 205 -16.24 0.92 -0.32
N PRO A 206 -16.59 1.92 -1.11
CA PRO A 206 -16.66 1.95 -2.57
C PRO A 206 -15.34 2.32 -3.26
N GLY A 207 -14.23 2.39 -2.54
CA GLY A 207 -12.93 2.86 -3.04
C GLY A 207 -12.75 4.37 -2.87
N TYR A 208 -13.11 4.90 -1.71
CA TYR A 208 -12.82 6.30 -1.31
C TYR A 208 -11.35 6.67 -1.51
N ASP A 209 -11.05 7.96 -1.62
CA ASP A 209 -9.68 8.45 -1.82
C ASP A 209 -8.70 7.93 -0.75
N SER A 210 -9.14 7.71 0.50
CA SER A 210 -8.34 7.09 1.57
C SER A 210 -7.80 5.69 1.21
N CYS A 211 -8.54 4.93 0.40
CA CYS A 211 -8.17 3.59 -0.03
C CYS A 211 -7.63 3.52 -1.47
N ALA A 212 -8.20 4.29 -2.40
CA ALA A 212 -7.88 4.17 -3.82
C ALA A 212 -6.75 5.11 -4.28
N ARG A 213 -6.51 6.23 -3.56
CA ARG A 213 -5.49 7.21 -3.91
C ARG A 213 -4.16 6.90 -3.21
N VAL A 214 -3.30 6.17 -3.90
CA VAL A 214 -2.00 5.74 -3.39
C VAL A 214 -0.86 6.69 -3.77
N PRO A 215 0.26 6.70 -3.03
CA PRO A 215 1.45 7.42 -3.44
C PRO A 215 2.00 6.83 -4.75
N LEU A 216 2.55 7.70 -5.60
CA LEU A 216 3.29 7.31 -6.79
C LEU A 216 4.47 8.26 -6.99
N LEU A 217 5.68 7.75 -6.76
CA LEU A 217 6.92 8.49 -6.98
C LEU A 217 7.82 7.71 -7.93
N LEU A 218 8.35 8.41 -8.93
CA LEU A 218 9.34 7.85 -9.85
C LEU A 218 10.60 8.70 -9.80
N SER A 219 11.75 8.04 -9.77
CA SER A 219 13.02 8.70 -9.73
C SER A 219 14.02 7.98 -10.62
N TRP A 220 14.55 8.71 -11.61
CA TRP A 220 15.65 8.27 -12.44
C TRP A 220 16.54 9.49 -12.76
N PRO A 221 17.65 9.69 -12.02
CA PRO A 221 18.53 10.82 -12.24
C PRO A 221 19.01 10.91 -13.70
N GLY A 222 19.01 12.11 -14.26
CA GLY A 222 19.40 12.35 -15.64
C GLY A 222 18.35 11.99 -16.70
N VAL A 223 17.29 11.26 -16.34
CA VAL A 223 16.20 10.86 -17.27
C VAL A 223 14.89 11.53 -16.92
N ILE A 224 14.50 11.53 -15.65
CA ILE A 224 13.28 12.17 -15.16
C ILE A 224 13.67 13.41 -14.35
N ALA A 225 13.29 14.60 -14.83
CA ALA A 225 13.54 15.84 -14.12
C ALA A 225 12.64 15.93 -12.86
N PRO A 226 13.10 16.56 -11.76
CA PRO A 226 12.28 16.81 -10.59
C PRO A 226 11.02 17.59 -10.94
N GLN A 227 9.85 17.04 -10.63
CA GLN A 227 8.57 17.62 -10.97
C GLN A 227 7.45 17.05 -10.09
N ARG A 228 6.32 17.76 -10.04
CA ARG A 228 5.07 17.26 -9.48
C ARG A 228 4.00 17.34 -10.55
N ARG A 229 3.27 16.26 -10.72
CA ARG A 229 2.22 16.12 -11.72
C ARG A 229 0.86 16.00 -11.08
N GLY A 230 -0.16 16.59 -11.73
CA GLY A 230 -1.55 16.58 -11.26
C GLY A 230 -2.48 15.83 -12.18
N GLU A 231 -1.96 15.24 -13.25
CA GLU A 231 -2.73 14.44 -14.21
C GLU A 231 -3.20 13.13 -13.58
N ILE A 232 -4.37 12.66 -13.98
CA ILE A 232 -4.93 11.40 -13.53
C ILE A 232 -4.20 10.25 -14.22
N VAL A 233 -3.59 9.40 -13.41
CA VAL A 233 -2.98 8.13 -13.82
C VAL A 233 -3.54 7.00 -12.95
N GLU A 234 -3.50 5.77 -13.45
CA GLU A 234 -4.03 4.60 -12.76
C GLU A 234 -2.94 3.57 -12.51
N ALA A 235 -3.11 2.71 -11.50
CA ALA A 235 -2.16 1.62 -11.21
C ALA A 235 -1.96 0.67 -12.41
N VAL A 236 -2.98 0.49 -13.24
CA VAL A 236 -2.91 -0.31 -14.47
C VAL A 236 -1.94 0.27 -15.52
N ASP A 237 -1.59 1.56 -15.42
CA ASP A 237 -0.66 2.26 -16.30
C ASP A 237 0.82 2.00 -15.91
N LEU A 238 1.08 1.44 -14.74
CA LEU A 238 2.43 1.22 -14.24
C LEU A 238 3.20 0.20 -15.10
N ALA A 239 2.61 -0.96 -15.37
CA ALA A 239 3.27 -1.99 -16.17
C ALA A 239 3.63 -1.52 -17.58
N PRO A 240 2.72 -0.92 -18.39
CA PRO A 240 3.09 -0.35 -19.68
C PRO A 240 4.15 0.76 -19.59
N THR A 241 4.19 1.55 -18.51
CA THR A 241 5.21 2.58 -18.30
C THR A 241 6.59 1.96 -18.07
N VAL A 242 6.67 0.91 -17.25
CA VAL A 242 7.93 0.18 -17.00
C VAL A 242 8.43 -0.46 -18.30
N LEU A 243 7.58 -1.15 -19.04
CA LEU A 243 7.94 -1.77 -20.31
C LEU A 243 8.45 -0.74 -21.33
N ASP A 244 7.80 0.43 -21.42
CA ASP A 244 8.21 1.52 -22.30
C ASP A 244 9.59 2.07 -21.93
N TYR A 245 9.89 2.27 -20.64
CA TYR A 245 11.24 2.66 -20.19
C TYR A 245 12.29 1.58 -20.45
N CYS A 246 11.90 0.31 -20.39
CA CYS A 246 12.80 -0.80 -20.72
C CYS A 246 12.99 -1.02 -22.23
N GLY A 247 12.28 -0.27 -23.09
CA GLY A 247 12.30 -0.48 -24.55
C GLY A 247 11.64 -1.79 -24.98
N VAL A 248 10.77 -2.36 -24.16
CA VAL A 248 10.02 -3.58 -24.43
C VAL A 248 8.66 -3.21 -25.01
N GLN A 249 8.26 -3.90 -26.08
CA GLN A 249 6.96 -3.67 -26.70
C GLN A 249 5.83 -3.97 -25.68
N VAL A 250 4.95 -3.00 -25.48
CA VAL A 250 3.77 -3.17 -24.62
C VAL A 250 2.79 -4.15 -25.27
N PRO A 251 2.45 -5.26 -24.61
CA PRO A 251 1.46 -6.21 -25.15
C PRO A 251 0.09 -5.54 -25.32
N PRO A 252 -0.64 -5.79 -26.44
CA PRO A 252 -1.93 -5.18 -26.69
C PRO A 252 -3.03 -5.63 -25.72
N THR A 253 -2.78 -6.66 -24.93
CA THR A 253 -3.68 -7.14 -23.88
C THR A 253 -3.65 -6.30 -22.61
N LEU A 254 -2.63 -5.43 -22.41
CA LEU A 254 -2.59 -4.51 -21.30
C LEU A 254 -3.56 -3.35 -21.53
N GLN A 255 -4.44 -3.11 -20.56
CA GLN A 255 -5.46 -2.06 -20.63
C GLN A 255 -4.93 -0.66 -20.26
N GLY A 256 -3.80 -0.62 -19.52
CA GLY A 256 -3.12 0.61 -19.15
C GLY A 256 -2.36 1.23 -20.32
N ARG A 257 -1.92 2.46 -20.13
CA ARG A 257 -1.08 3.20 -21.09
C ARG A 257 0.11 3.85 -20.41
N SER A 258 1.24 3.86 -21.10
CA SER A 258 2.46 4.49 -20.57
C SER A 258 2.26 5.98 -20.31
N TYR A 259 2.61 6.44 -19.12
CA TYR A 259 2.72 7.86 -18.79
C TYR A 259 4.18 8.37 -18.87
N ARG A 260 5.09 7.63 -19.49
CA ARG A 260 6.45 8.10 -19.80
C ARG A 260 6.48 9.45 -20.53
N PRO A 261 5.62 9.72 -21.55
CA PRO A 261 5.59 11.03 -22.19
C PRO A 261 5.31 12.16 -21.20
N LEU A 262 4.41 11.95 -20.24
CA LEU A 262 4.11 12.91 -19.18
C LEU A 262 5.35 13.21 -18.32
N LEU A 263 6.09 12.19 -17.93
CA LEU A 263 7.31 12.33 -17.11
C LEU A 263 8.46 13.02 -17.84
N GLU A 264 8.52 12.87 -19.15
CA GLU A 264 9.54 13.49 -20.02
C GLU A 264 9.11 14.86 -20.60
N GLY A 265 7.96 15.41 -20.15
CA GLY A 265 7.46 16.70 -20.63
C GLY A 265 7.02 16.69 -22.10
N ARG A 266 6.72 15.53 -22.65
CA ARG A 266 6.19 15.34 -24.02
C ARG A 266 4.65 15.39 -24.01
N PRO A 267 4.02 15.63 -25.16
CA PRO A 267 2.55 15.59 -25.25
C PRO A 267 1.98 14.31 -24.68
N TYR A 268 1.04 14.45 -23.77
CA TYR A 268 0.35 13.35 -23.09
C TYR A 268 -1.16 13.63 -23.09
N GLN A 269 -1.95 12.65 -23.48
CA GLN A 269 -3.40 12.74 -23.41
C GLN A 269 -3.85 12.28 -22.02
N GLU A 270 -4.21 13.23 -21.17
CA GLU A 270 -4.70 12.95 -19.83
C GLU A 270 -6.01 12.15 -19.86
N ARG A 271 -6.23 11.32 -18.81
CA ARG A 271 -7.53 10.72 -18.53
C ARG A 271 -8.45 11.75 -17.90
N SER A 272 -9.74 11.71 -18.25
CA SER A 272 -10.76 12.51 -17.55
C SER A 272 -11.06 11.97 -16.15
N SER A 273 -10.86 10.68 -15.93
CA SER A 273 -11.18 9.99 -14.69
C SER A 273 -10.35 8.71 -14.53
N ALA A 274 -10.24 8.22 -13.29
CA ALA A 274 -9.77 6.90 -12.94
C ALA A 274 -10.97 5.97 -12.66
N TYR A 275 -10.83 4.69 -13.04
CA TYR A 275 -11.83 3.66 -12.79
C TYR A 275 -11.39 2.78 -11.62
N ILE A 276 -12.30 2.54 -10.67
CA ILE A 276 -12.08 1.72 -9.49
C ILE A 276 -13.13 0.61 -9.48
N ALA A 277 -12.70 -0.64 -9.28
CA ALA A 277 -13.59 -1.77 -9.12
C ALA A 277 -13.22 -2.56 -7.87
N TYR A 278 -14.24 -2.88 -7.09
CA TYR A 278 -14.13 -3.75 -5.93
C TYR A 278 -15.10 -4.92 -6.08
N HIS A 279 -14.58 -6.12 -6.09
CA HIS A 279 -15.37 -7.33 -6.25
C HIS A 279 -15.08 -8.31 -5.12
N MET A 280 -16.11 -8.64 -4.36
CA MET A 280 -16.03 -9.71 -3.36
C MET A 280 -16.73 -10.97 -3.86
N PRO A 281 -16.14 -12.16 -3.67
CA PRO A 281 -16.77 -13.42 -4.08
C PRO A 281 -18.14 -13.67 -3.45
N PHE A 282 -18.40 -13.07 -2.28
CA PHE A 282 -19.61 -13.27 -1.46
C PHE A 282 -20.19 -11.96 -0.93
N GLY A 283 -20.17 -10.89 -1.73
CA GLY A 283 -20.65 -9.59 -1.27
C GLY A 283 -21.00 -8.62 -2.40
N ALA A 284 -21.33 -7.39 -2.02
CA ALA A 284 -21.63 -6.34 -2.98
C ALA A 284 -20.40 -5.99 -3.81
N SER A 285 -20.53 -6.06 -5.13
CA SER A 285 -19.56 -5.48 -6.04
C SER A 285 -19.79 -3.98 -6.13
N TRP A 286 -18.71 -3.21 -6.16
CA TRP A 286 -18.75 -1.77 -6.37
C TRP A 286 -17.93 -1.38 -7.60
N ARG A 287 -18.40 -0.36 -8.31
CA ARG A 287 -17.67 0.31 -9.37
C ARG A 287 -17.69 1.80 -9.06
N ALA A 288 -16.55 2.44 -9.25
CA ALA A 288 -16.46 3.87 -9.05
C ALA A 288 -15.66 4.54 -10.17
N VAL A 289 -15.97 5.82 -10.39
CA VAL A 289 -15.25 6.71 -11.29
C VAL A 289 -14.83 7.95 -10.49
N ARG A 290 -13.52 8.22 -10.49
CA ARG A 290 -12.93 9.35 -9.79
C ARG A 290 -12.39 10.36 -10.82
N GLY A 291 -13.15 11.43 -11.08
CA GLY A 291 -12.72 12.58 -11.86
C GLY A 291 -11.97 13.61 -11.02
N ARG A 292 -11.65 14.79 -11.59
CA ARG A 292 -11.01 15.89 -10.83
C ARG A 292 -11.92 16.46 -9.76
N ASP A 293 -13.18 16.69 -10.10
CA ASP A 293 -14.15 17.41 -9.30
C ASP A 293 -15.19 16.52 -8.64
N TRP A 294 -15.37 15.30 -9.15
CA TRP A 294 -16.43 14.41 -8.74
C TRP A 294 -15.91 12.99 -8.50
N PHE A 295 -16.48 12.36 -7.49
CA PHE A 295 -16.39 10.92 -7.28
C PHE A 295 -17.80 10.34 -7.36
N TYR A 296 -17.97 9.31 -8.19
CA TYR A 296 -19.23 8.58 -8.32
C TYR A 296 -18.98 7.10 -8.09
N ALA A 297 -19.85 6.45 -7.32
CA ALA A 297 -19.79 5.02 -7.12
C ALA A 297 -21.17 4.38 -7.15
N VAL A 298 -21.23 3.14 -7.62
CA VAL A 298 -22.45 2.34 -7.65
C VAL A 298 -22.21 0.92 -7.15
N ALA A 299 -23.06 0.47 -6.23
CA ALA A 299 -23.10 -0.92 -5.78
C ALA A 299 -23.86 -1.80 -6.77
N GLY A 300 -23.56 -3.10 -6.78
CA GLY A 300 -24.33 -4.08 -7.56
C GLY A 300 -25.84 -4.12 -7.25
N GLY A 301 -26.24 -3.65 -6.07
CA GLY A 301 -27.66 -3.49 -5.66
C GLY A 301 -28.31 -2.16 -6.11
N GLY A 302 -27.58 -1.31 -6.84
CA GLY A 302 -28.11 -0.03 -7.36
C GLY A 302 -27.99 1.15 -6.39
N GLN A 303 -27.36 0.99 -5.24
CA GLN A 303 -27.06 2.14 -4.37
C GLN A 303 -26.00 3.03 -5.05
N GLU A 304 -26.26 4.33 -5.09
CA GLU A 304 -25.39 5.32 -5.72
C GLU A 304 -24.81 6.29 -4.69
N LEU A 305 -23.55 6.66 -4.92
CA LEU A 305 -22.84 7.70 -4.16
C LEU A 305 -22.27 8.72 -5.13
N LEU A 306 -22.44 10.00 -4.80
CA LEU A 306 -21.85 11.12 -5.56
C LEU A 306 -21.28 12.14 -4.56
N PHE A 307 -20.03 12.54 -4.77
CA PHE A 307 -19.35 13.54 -3.92
C PHE A 307 -18.73 14.65 -4.76
N ASP A 308 -18.99 15.92 -4.40
CA ASP A 308 -18.32 17.10 -4.96
C ASP A 308 -16.95 17.28 -4.26
N LEU A 309 -15.89 16.80 -4.86
CA LEU A 309 -14.54 16.79 -4.27
C LEU A 309 -13.94 18.20 -4.06
N ARG A 310 -14.51 19.24 -4.65
CA ARG A 310 -14.09 20.63 -4.43
C ARG A 310 -14.62 21.18 -3.11
N ARG A 311 -15.79 20.70 -2.65
CA ARG A 311 -16.48 21.14 -1.43
C ARG A 311 -16.33 20.12 -0.31
N ASP A 312 -16.28 18.85 -0.69
CA ASP A 312 -16.20 17.69 0.21
C ASP A 312 -15.06 16.75 -0.22
N PRO A 313 -13.79 17.18 -0.07
CA PRO A 313 -12.64 16.37 -0.47
C PRO A 313 -12.48 15.09 0.36
N ARG A 314 -13.20 14.97 1.48
CA ARG A 314 -13.19 13.77 2.34
C ARG A 314 -14.39 12.85 2.11
N GLN A 315 -15.25 13.19 1.15
CA GLN A 315 -16.34 12.32 0.67
C GLN A 315 -17.37 11.95 1.78
N LEU A 316 -17.70 12.89 2.67
CA LEU A 316 -18.62 12.66 3.80
C LEU A 316 -20.10 12.89 3.46
N HIS A 317 -20.39 13.67 2.40
CA HIS A 317 -21.76 14.11 2.08
C HIS A 317 -22.18 13.57 0.71
N ASN A 318 -22.88 12.43 0.72
CA ASN A 318 -23.45 11.88 -0.51
C ASN A 318 -24.57 12.77 -1.04
N VAL A 319 -24.36 13.35 -2.24
CA VAL A 319 -25.32 14.23 -2.92
C VAL A 319 -26.02 13.54 -4.10
N ALA A 320 -25.96 12.21 -4.22
CA ALA A 320 -26.59 11.49 -5.34
C ALA A 320 -28.10 11.66 -5.43
N ALA A 321 -28.77 11.91 -4.31
CA ALA A 321 -30.22 12.15 -4.25
C ALA A 321 -30.62 13.63 -4.36
N ASP A 322 -29.65 14.55 -4.38
CA ASP A 322 -29.92 15.98 -4.47
C ASP A 322 -30.16 16.41 -5.92
N LEU A 323 -31.34 16.92 -6.22
CA LEU A 323 -31.72 17.40 -7.55
C LEU A 323 -30.82 18.53 -8.07
N ALA A 324 -30.21 19.32 -7.19
CA ALA A 324 -29.28 20.36 -7.57
C ALA A 324 -27.98 19.78 -8.23
N HIS A 325 -27.71 18.51 -8.09
CA HIS A 325 -26.55 17.81 -8.63
C HIS A 325 -26.91 16.79 -9.74
N SER A 326 -28.17 16.83 -10.24
CA SER A 326 -28.67 15.88 -11.26
C SER A 326 -27.82 15.84 -12.54
N ASP A 327 -27.32 16.99 -12.99
CA ASP A 327 -26.49 17.08 -14.20
C ASP A 327 -25.12 16.44 -13.99
N ALA A 328 -24.52 16.64 -12.80
CA ALA A 328 -23.27 16.00 -12.43
C ALA A 328 -23.44 14.49 -12.32
N LEU A 329 -24.52 14.03 -11.69
CA LEU A 329 -24.83 12.60 -11.58
C LEU A 329 -25.01 11.96 -12.96
N ALA A 330 -25.74 12.63 -13.87
CA ALA A 330 -25.94 12.15 -15.23
C ALA A 330 -24.61 12.06 -16.03
N ALA A 331 -23.70 13.03 -15.82
CA ALA A 331 -22.41 13.04 -16.49
C ALA A 331 -21.43 11.95 -15.95
N MET A 332 -21.62 11.51 -14.72
CA MET A 332 -20.74 10.52 -14.08
C MET A 332 -21.23 9.07 -14.25
N ARG A 333 -22.51 8.84 -14.56
CA ARG A 333 -23.09 7.53 -14.93
C ARG A 333 -22.57 7.04 -16.30
#